data_f88598a0c7152fd083261f2adcb0eec8
#
_entry.id   f88598a0c7152fd083261f2adcb0eec8
#
_cell.length_a   1.000
_cell.length_b   1.000
_cell.length_c   1.000
_cell.angle_alpha   90.00
_cell.angle_beta   90.00
_cell.angle_gamma   90.00
#
_symmetry.space_group_name_H-M   'P 1'
#
loop_
_entity.id
_entity.type
_entity.pdbx_description
1 polymer ?
#
loop_
_entity_poly.entity_id
_entity_poly.type
_entity_poly.pdbx_seq_one_letter_code
_entity_poly.pdbx_strand_id
1 'polypeptide(L)'
;MTVKIKTLLSLLCLLLCGASVANAERFPLAELELTQKGEQVKFELVGEKLPGGYANDLLLLMKDADKKIITAYKPHVDGGYNCLLEAVQLKEGDKNILLSIGRGNWRVGRDFLLLDFKNPKKVQEVFADTDNFGVVKNVEWNADAIDVTMADGKTHNVEIDQDMLEQIHKRGKAPTYSGLTSLIVHDLDGDGKDELFSTQSIVADKTILADVGAVWKLQELDGRDSWKTGRYTIMLASGGKNNTINDGVDAEEYCVLPRKIVVPGGEATYPVVAYKNNLTLQNEVNALLMKETAPLLEKFYRGEADVAFNVAVTSPSLLSLQLISGKSSFVHHNVHIDVETGKLIKIEDILDTKQKDLFKLLNLLNNNKNLDFSEGLPKEWYIKEDKIFFLENVCGKEEVSGFALGNLHKFIKVQKWISHKSD
;
A
#
# COMPACT_ATOMS: atom_id res chain seq x y z
N MET A 1 -60.98 -33.52 15.07
CA MET A 1 -60.76 -32.80 13.81
C MET A 1 -60.24 -31.37 14.01
N THR A 2 -60.07 -30.89 15.24
CA THR A 2 -59.70 -29.50 15.61
C THR A 2 -58.19 -29.25 15.76
N VAL A 3 -57.34 -30.28 15.84
CA VAL A 3 -55.88 -30.13 16.04
C VAL A 3 -55.11 -29.86 14.73
N LYS A 4 -55.63 -30.34 13.57
CA LYS A 4 -54.97 -30.16 12.27
C LYS A 4 -55.12 -28.74 11.69
N ILE A 5 -56.13 -27.98 12.12
CA ILE A 5 -56.36 -26.63 11.60
C ILE A 5 -55.43 -25.60 12.28
N LYS A 6 -55.08 -25.78 13.57
CA LYS A 6 -54.17 -24.88 14.28
C LYS A 6 -52.71 -24.99 13.77
N THR A 7 -52.28 -26.21 13.42
CA THR A 7 -50.92 -26.44 12.87
C THR A 7 -50.80 -25.87 11.45
N LEU A 8 -51.88 -25.94 10.66
CA LEU A 8 -51.90 -25.37 9.32
C LEU A 8 -51.88 -23.84 9.32
N LEU A 9 -52.60 -23.23 10.30
CA LEU A 9 -52.61 -21.77 10.43
C LEU A 9 -51.25 -21.19 10.93
N SER A 10 -50.60 -21.89 11.86
CA SER A 10 -49.25 -21.46 12.30
C SER A 10 -48.19 -21.64 11.21
N LEU A 11 -48.30 -22.67 10.36
CA LEU A 11 -47.40 -22.84 9.23
C LEU A 11 -47.66 -21.80 8.12
N LEU A 12 -48.92 -21.40 7.92
CA LEU A 12 -49.30 -20.35 6.97
C LEU A 12 -48.87 -18.96 7.46
N CYS A 13 -48.95 -18.68 8.78
CA CYS A 13 -48.43 -17.44 9.36
C CYS A 13 -46.87 -17.38 9.29
N LEU A 14 -46.18 -18.50 9.50
CA LEU A 14 -44.71 -18.57 9.30
C LEU A 14 -44.33 -18.37 7.84
N LEU A 15 -45.09 -18.87 6.88
CA LEU A 15 -44.89 -18.65 5.45
C LEU A 15 -45.26 -17.21 5.02
N LEU A 16 -46.25 -16.59 5.64
CA LEU A 16 -46.63 -15.21 5.33
C LEU A 16 -45.75 -14.18 6.05
N CYS A 17 -45.21 -14.49 7.22
CA CYS A 17 -44.17 -13.65 7.88
C CYS A 17 -42.81 -13.79 7.24
N GLY A 18 -42.53 -14.90 6.55
CA GLY A 18 -41.29 -15.09 5.77
C GLY A 18 -41.29 -14.44 4.38
N ALA A 19 -42.47 -13.95 3.92
CA ALA A 19 -42.61 -13.43 2.56
C ALA A 19 -42.66 -11.89 2.44
N SER A 20 -42.45 -11.16 3.54
CA SER A 20 -42.41 -9.67 3.50
C SER A 20 -41.11 -9.08 4.03
N VAL A 21 -39.99 -9.80 3.95
CA VAL A 21 -38.73 -9.11 3.80
C VAL A 21 -38.73 -8.61 2.35
N ALA A 22 -39.13 -7.35 2.16
CA ALA A 22 -38.90 -6.66 0.91
C ALA A 22 -37.44 -6.97 0.52
N ASN A 23 -37.25 -7.60 -0.63
CA ASN A 23 -35.90 -7.75 -1.20
C ASN A 23 -35.43 -6.33 -1.46
N ALA A 24 -34.80 -5.71 -0.48
CA ALA A 24 -34.11 -4.45 -0.69
C ALA A 24 -33.14 -4.67 -1.83
N GLU A 25 -33.25 -3.86 -2.86
CA GLU A 25 -32.45 -4.00 -4.07
C GLU A 25 -30.99 -3.71 -3.69
N ARG A 26 -30.13 -4.73 -3.78
CA ARG A 26 -28.69 -4.58 -3.52
C ARG A 26 -28.00 -4.03 -4.74
N PHE A 27 -27.19 -3.01 -4.52
CA PHE A 27 -26.42 -2.33 -5.55
C PHE A 27 -24.92 -2.67 -5.42
N PRO A 28 -24.18 -2.75 -6.52
CA PRO A 28 -22.73 -2.88 -6.47
C PRO A 28 -22.12 -1.61 -5.85
N LEU A 29 -21.22 -1.82 -4.90
CA LEU A 29 -20.50 -0.77 -4.15
C LEU A 29 -19.02 -0.72 -4.53
N ALA A 30 -18.42 -1.89 -4.76
CA ALA A 30 -17.04 -2.04 -5.22
C ALA A 30 -16.90 -3.34 -6.02
N GLU A 31 -15.99 -3.34 -6.99
CA GLU A 31 -15.71 -4.49 -7.85
C GLU A 31 -14.20 -4.68 -8.00
N LEU A 32 -13.77 -5.95 -8.11
CA LEU A 32 -12.39 -6.33 -8.33
C LEU A 32 -12.34 -7.57 -9.21
N GLU A 33 -11.56 -7.54 -10.29
CA GLU A 33 -11.35 -8.69 -11.18
C GLU A 33 -9.93 -9.22 -10.99
N LEU A 34 -9.80 -10.53 -10.80
CA LEU A 34 -8.53 -11.22 -10.61
C LEU A 34 -8.44 -12.42 -11.53
N THR A 35 -7.20 -12.76 -11.91
CA THR A 35 -6.92 -14.07 -12.52
C THR A 35 -6.35 -14.99 -11.45
N GLN A 36 -7.05 -16.05 -11.11
CA GLN A 36 -6.62 -17.04 -10.13
C GLN A 36 -6.48 -18.40 -10.81
N LYS A 37 -5.29 -19.01 -10.77
CA LYS A 37 -4.98 -20.30 -11.42
C LYS A 37 -5.36 -20.37 -12.91
N GLY A 38 -5.26 -19.25 -13.64
CA GLY A 38 -5.63 -19.14 -15.05
C GLY A 38 -7.12 -18.89 -15.32
N GLU A 39 -7.95 -18.85 -14.28
CA GLU A 39 -9.37 -18.54 -14.37
C GLU A 39 -9.63 -17.09 -13.93
N GLN A 40 -10.49 -16.39 -14.64
CA GLN A 40 -10.97 -15.07 -14.23
C GLN A 40 -12.02 -15.23 -13.15
N VAL A 41 -11.85 -14.54 -12.03
CA VAL A 41 -12.81 -14.42 -10.95
C VAL A 41 -13.11 -12.96 -10.69
N LYS A 42 -14.37 -12.64 -10.44
CA LYS A 42 -14.82 -11.31 -10.08
C LYS A 42 -15.30 -11.29 -8.64
N PHE A 43 -14.79 -10.34 -7.88
CA PHE A 43 -15.31 -10.00 -6.56
C PHE A 43 -16.20 -8.77 -6.67
N GLU A 44 -17.35 -8.81 -6.04
CA GLU A 44 -18.32 -7.73 -6.05
C GLU A 44 -18.88 -7.55 -4.64
N LEU A 45 -18.64 -6.39 -4.05
CA LEU A 45 -19.29 -6.00 -2.81
C LEU A 45 -20.63 -5.36 -3.16
N VAL A 46 -21.70 -5.91 -2.62
CA VAL A 46 -23.07 -5.37 -2.78
C VAL A 46 -23.64 -4.98 -1.43
N GLY A 47 -24.56 -4.04 -1.44
CA GLY A 47 -25.26 -3.60 -0.24
C GLY A 47 -26.48 -2.78 -0.57
N GLU A 48 -27.32 -2.54 0.41
CA GLU A 48 -28.47 -1.66 0.34
C GLU A 48 -28.02 -0.20 0.49
N LYS A 49 -28.28 0.66 -0.51
CA LYS A 49 -27.92 2.08 -0.45
C LYS A 49 -28.98 2.87 0.32
N LEU A 50 -28.53 3.60 1.33
CA LEU A 50 -29.33 4.52 2.11
C LEU A 50 -29.07 5.99 1.68
N PRO A 51 -29.97 6.92 2.05
CA PRO A 51 -29.74 8.34 1.82
C PRO A 51 -28.41 8.82 2.41
N GLY A 52 -27.72 9.72 1.71
CA GLY A 52 -26.42 10.24 2.15
C GLY A 52 -25.20 9.40 1.77
N GLY A 53 -25.39 8.33 0.97
CA GLY A 53 -24.31 7.50 0.45
C GLY A 53 -23.82 6.41 1.40
N TYR A 54 -24.51 6.19 2.52
CA TYR A 54 -24.29 5.03 3.39
C TYR A 54 -24.80 3.75 2.73
N ALA A 55 -24.10 2.65 2.90
CA ALA A 55 -24.55 1.33 2.50
C ALA A 55 -24.61 0.41 3.72
N ASN A 56 -25.68 -0.37 3.83
CA ASN A 56 -25.85 -1.40 4.86
C ASN A 56 -26.02 -2.78 4.24
N ASP A 57 -26.16 -3.80 5.08
CA ASP A 57 -26.35 -5.21 4.71
C ASP A 57 -25.36 -5.67 3.63
N LEU A 58 -24.07 -5.42 3.92
CA LEU A 58 -22.97 -5.70 3.00
C LEU A 58 -22.82 -7.21 2.75
N LEU A 59 -22.59 -7.57 1.49
CA LEU A 59 -22.31 -8.93 1.06
C LEU A 59 -21.24 -8.94 0.00
N LEU A 60 -20.13 -9.64 0.24
CA LEU A 60 -19.07 -9.83 -0.74
C LEU A 60 -19.31 -11.12 -1.52
N LEU A 61 -19.46 -10.99 -2.83
CA LEU A 61 -19.73 -12.07 -3.75
C LEU A 61 -18.45 -12.40 -4.54
N MET A 62 -18.12 -13.68 -4.64
CA MET A 62 -17.11 -14.17 -5.59
C MET A 62 -17.85 -14.86 -6.74
N LYS A 63 -17.58 -14.46 -7.98
CA LYS A 63 -18.24 -14.94 -9.20
C LYS A 63 -17.20 -15.52 -10.14
N ASP A 64 -17.59 -16.56 -10.90
CA ASP A 64 -16.79 -17.09 -12.01
C ASP A 64 -16.91 -16.22 -13.29
N ALA A 65 -16.22 -16.63 -14.36
CA ALA A 65 -16.27 -15.97 -15.66
C ALA A 65 -17.69 -15.89 -16.25
N ASP A 66 -18.55 -16.86 -15.94
CA ASP A 66 -19.94 -16.90 -16.37
C ASP A 66 -20.87 -16.10 -15.46
N LYS A 67 -20.30 -15.30 -14.53
CA LYS A 67 -21.01 -14.48 -13.52
C LYS A 67 -21.83 -15.28 -12.50
N LYS A 68 -21.60 -16.58 -12.41
CA LYS A 68 -22.25 -17.42 -11.41
C LYS A 68 -21.56 -17.22 -10.06
N ILE A 69 -22.36 -17.09 -9.01
CA ILE A 69 -21.86 -16.92 -7.64
C ILE A 69 -21.24 -18.25 -7.18
N ILE A 70 -19.92 -18.21 -6.90
CA ILE A 70 -19.15 -19.32 -6.32
C ILE A 70 -19.31 -19.32 -4.81
N THR A 71 -19.24 -18.12 -4.20
CA THR A 71 -19.40 -17.95 -2.76
C THR A 71 -19.93 -16.56 -2.42
N ALA A 72 -20.51 -16.46 -1.23
CA ALA A 72 -20.96 -15.20 -0.64
C ALA A 72 -20.44 -15.13 0.79
N TYR A 73 -19.85 -14.01 1.17
CA TYR A 73 -19.32 -13.75 2.49
C TYR A 73 -20.00 -12.49 3.07
N LYS A 74 -20.56 -12.60 4.27
CA LYS A 74 -21.13 -11.47 4.99
C LYS A 74 -20.06 -10.91 5.96
N PRO A 75 -19.55 -9.68 5.73
CA PRO A 75 -18.66 -9.03 6.67
C PRO A 75 -19.33 -8.86 8.04
N HIS A 76 -18.54 -8.90 9.12
CA HIS A 76 -19.05 -8.61 10.45
C HIS A 76 -19.37 -7.12 10.65
N VAL A 77 -18.93 -6.25 9.73
CA VAL A 77 -19.27 -4.83 9.67
C VAL A 77 -20.57 -4.66 8.91
N ASP A 78 -21.60 -4.11 9.57
CA ASP A 78 -22.93 -4.03 9.02
C ASP A 78 -23.07 -3.04 7.86
N GLY A 79 -22.21 -2.01 7.77
CA GLY A 79 -22.27 -1.02 6.71
C GLY A 79 -21.27 0.12 6.85
N GLY A 80 -21.27 1.00 5.85
CA GLY A 80 -20.39 2.18 5.82
C GLY A 80 -20.44 2.94 4.51
N TYR A 81 -19.42 3.77 4.30
CA TYR A 81 -19.26 4.64 3.13
C TYR A 81 -18.02 4.24 2.33
N ASN A 82 -18.00 4.58 1.05
CA ASN A 82 -16.80 4.46 0.20
C ASN A 82 -16.07 3.13 0.39
N CYS A 83 -16.77 2.03 0.14
CA CYS A 83 -16.22 0.70 0.22
C CYS A 83 -15.23 0.47 -0.93
N LEU A 84 -14.08 -0.16 -0.63
CA LEU A 84 -13.03 -0.46 -1.59
C LEU A 84 -12.64 -1.94 -1.47
N LEU A 85 -12.23 -2.52 -2.59
CA LEU A 85 -11.64 -3.86 -2.69
C LEU A 85 -10.26 -3.75 -3.31
N GLU A 86 -9.27 -4.36 -2.68
CA GLU A 86 -7.90 -4.43 -3.18
C GLU A 86 -7.40 -5.88 -3.15
N ALA A 87 -6.60 -6.28 -4.14
CA ALA A 87 -5.93 -7.58 -4.14
C ALA A 87 -4.66 -7.50 -3.30
N VAL A 88 -4.38 -8.56 -2.53
CA VAL A 88 -3.22 -8.63 -1.63
C VAL A 88 -2.50 -9.95 -1.87
N GLN A 89 -1.20 -9.90 -2.09
CA GLN A 89 -0.35 -11.07 -2.26
C GLN A 89 0.54 -11.29 -1.03
N LEU A 90 0.04 -11.98 -0.03
CA LEU A 90 0.79 -12.26 1.21
C LEU A 90 1.84 -13.36 1.06
N LYS A 91 1.59 -14.32 0.18
CA LYS A 91 2.48 -15.44 -0.15
C LYS A 91 2.45 -15.66 -1.65
N GLU A 92 3.51 -16.22 -2.19
CA GLU A 92 3.58 -16.54 -3.61
C GLU A 92 2.38 -17.40 -4.06
N GLY A 93 1.63 -16.93 -5.03
CA GLY A 93 0.46 -17.61 -5.60
C GLY A 93 -0.84 -17.51 -4.78
N ASP A 94 -0.84 -16.94 -3.58
CA ASP A 94 -2.06 -16.69 -2.81
C ASP A 94 -2.60 -15.28 -3.11
N LYS A 95 -3.90 -15.17 -3.34
CA LYS A 95 -4.58 -13.88 -3.51
C LYS A 95 -5.59 -13.71 -2.40
N ASN A 96 -5.36 -12.70 -1.60
CA ASN A 96 -6.28 -12.26 -0.56
C ASN A 96 -6.98 -10.99 -1.02
N ILE A 97 -8.11 -10.69 -0.40
CA ILE A 97 -8.89 -9.48 -0.69
C ILE A 97 -8.89 -8.60 0.55
N LEU A 98 -8.40 -7.39 0.43
CA LEU A 98 -8.58 -6.36 1.43
C LEU A 98 -9.89 -5.62 1.15
N LEU A 99 -10.83 -5.72 2.06
CA LEU A 99 -12.06 -4.95 2.08
C LEU A 99 -11.88 -3.77 3.04
N SER A 100 -12.11 -2.56 2.55
CA SER A 100 -12.01 -1.33 3.31
C SER A 100 -13.35 -0.59 3.30
N ILE A 101 -13.89 -0.26 4.48
CA ILE A 101 -15.22 0.31 4.69
C ILE A 101 -15.09 1.60 5.51
N GLY A 102 -15.45 2.75 4.94
CA GLY A 102 -15.37 4.05 5.63
C GLY A 102 -16.49 4.21 6.66
N ARG A 103 -16.16 4.73 7.85
CA ARG A 103 -17.14 4.99 8.93
C ARG A 103 -17.81 6.37 8.84
N GLY A 104 -17.66 7.07 7.72
CA GLY A 104 -18.35 8.33 7.42
C GLY A 104 -17.70 9.58 8.01
N ASN A 105 -16.79 9.44 8.95
CA ASN A 105 -15.98 10.53 9.46
C ASN A 105 -14.52 10.14 9.36
N TRP A 106 -13.72 10.94 8.66
CA TRP A 106 -12.28 10.70 8.49
C TRP A 106 -11.52 10.55 9.83
N ARG A 107 -12.06 11.07 10.93
CA ARG A 107 -11.49 10.92 12.27
C ARG A 107 -11.82 9.60 12.94
N VAL A 108 -12.88 8.95 12.51
CA VAL A 108 -13.31 7.65 13.06
C VAL A 108 -12.59 6.50 12.36
N GLY A 109 -11.96 6.82 11.19
CA GLY A 109 -11.18 5.85 10.42
C GLY A 109 -12.03 5.01 9.48
N ARG A 110 -11.51 3.86 9.16
CA ARG A 110 -12.12 2.85 8.29
C ARG A 110 -12.04 1.49 8.98
N ASP A 111 -12.97 0.61 8.64
CA ASP A 111 -12.85 -0.81 8.95
C ASP A 111 -12.07 -1.50 7.83
N PHE A 112 -11.17 -2.39 8.21
CA PHE A 112 -10.35 -3.16 7.29
C PHE A 112 -10.50 -4.64 7.58
N LEU A 113 -10.79 -5.42 6.55
CA LEU A 113 -10.90 -6.87 6.60
C LEU A 113 -10.04 -7.48 5.50
N LEU A 114 -9.07 -8.29 5.88
CA LEU A 114 -8.29 -9.07 4.94
C LEU A 114 -8.83 -10.49 4.91
N LEU A 115 -9.29 -10.91 3.74
CA LEU A 115 -10.04 -12.14 3.54
C LEU A 115 -9.25 -13.10 2.65
N ASP A 116 -9.10 -14.34 3.10
CA ASP A 116 -8.52 -15.44 2.31
C ASP A 116 -9.65 -16.24 1.65
N PHE A 117 -9.61 -16.27 0.32
CA PHE A 117 -10.52 -17.02 -0.55
C PHE A 117 -9.88 -18.28 -1.16
N LYS A 118 -8.75 -18.76 -0.62
CA LYS A 118 -8.11 -19.99 -1.08
C LYS A 118 -9.07 -21.19 -1.07
N ASN A 119 -9.93 -21.23 -0.06
CA ASN A 119 -11.06 -22.16 -0.01
C ASN A 119 -12.39 -21.38 -0.06
N PRO A 120 -13.03 -21.26 -1.24
CA PRO A 120 -14.28 -20.51 -1.38
C PRO A 120 -15.42 -20.98 -0.48
N LYS A 121 -15.40 -22.26 -0.04
CA LYS A 121 -16.40 -22.78 0.89
C LYS A 121 -16.18 -22.37 2.34
N LYS A 122 -15.00 -21.85 2.66
CA LYS A 122 -14.61 -21.44 4.02
C LYS A 122 -13.71 -20.21 3.92
N VAL A 123 -14.31 -19.06 3.64
CA VAL A 123 -13.61 -17.78 3.67
C VAL A 123 -13.09 -17.52 5.08
N GLN A 124 -11.83 -17.13 5.20
CA GLN A 124 -11.18 -16.86 6.48
C GLN A 124 -10.84 -15.37 6.57
N GLU A 125 -11.12 -14.77 7.69
CA GLU A 125 -10.58 -13.46 8.04
C GLU A 125 -9.14 -13.67 8.53
N VAL A 126 -8.16 -13.26 7.71
CA VAL A 126 -6.73 -13.31 8.05
C VAL A 126 -6.36 -12.13 8.95
N PHE A 127 -7.13 -11.05 8.81
CA PHE A 127 -7.00 -9.83 9.56
C PHE A 127 -8.37 -9.15 9.62
N ALA A 128 -8.73 -8.69 10.81
CA ALA A 128 -9.86 -7.80 11.00
C ALA A 128 -9.42 -6.67 11.93
N ASP A 129 -9.71 -5.44 11.54
CA ASP A 129 -9.48 -4.27 12.39
C ASP A 129 -10.53 -4.25 13.50
N THR A 130 -10.31 -5.06 14.52
CA THR A 130 -11.04 -5.04 15.76
C THR A 130 -10.12 -4.53 16.88
N ASP A 131 -9.91 -3.23 16.93
CA ASP A 131 -9.26 -2.49 18.03
C ASP A 131 -7.77 -2.81 18.34
N ASN A 132 -7.13 -3.77 17.67
CA ASN A 132 -5.80 -4.27 18.08
C ASN A 132 -4.64 -3.94 17.12
N PHE A 133 -4.89 -3.34 15.96
CA PHE A 133 -3.84 -2.97 14.99
C PHE A 133 -3.37 -1.53 15.09
N GLY A 134 -3.81 -0.83 16.11
CA GLY A 134 -3.21 0.42 16.49
C GLY A 134 -1.88 0.19 17.20
N VAL A 135 -0.82 0.81 16.72
CA VAL A 135 0.48 0.81 17.41
C VAL A 135 0.55 1.86 18.50
N VAL A 136 -0.36 2.82 18.55
CA VAL A 136 -0.46 3.84 19.59
C VAL A 136 -1.32 3.31 20.74
N LYS A 137 -0.79 3.38 21.96
CA LYS A 137 -1.45 2.95 23.19
C LYS A 137 -1.92 4.11 24.05
N ASN A 138 -1.15 5.18 24.09
CA ASN A 138 -1.49 6.38 24.86
C ASN A 138 -0.84 7.62 24.25
N VAL A 139 -1.45 8.80 24.45
CA VAL A 139 -0.92 10.11 24.07
C VAL A 139 -1.23 11.12 25.16
N GLU A 140 -0.22 11.85 25.62
CA GLU A 140 -0.35 12.85 26.67
C GLU A 140 0.43 14.11 26.30
N TRP A 141 -0.01 15.27 26.82
CA TRP A 141 0.76 16.51 26.73
C TRP A 141 1.97 16.45 27.67
N ASN A 142 3.12 16.86 27.17
CA ASN A 142 4.35 17.05 27.92
C ASN A 142 4.96 18.41 27.56
N ALA A 143 4.60 19.45 28.30
CA ALA A 143 4.95 20.85 28.01
C ALA A 143 4.60 21.23 26.54
N ASP A 144 5.61 21.52 25.73
CA ASP A 144 5.48 21.93 24.34
C ASP A 144 5.57 20.73 23.35
N ALA A 145 5.41 19.51 23.85
CA ALA A 145 5.51 18.28 23.12
C ALA A 145 4.33 17.34 23.45
N ILE A 146 4.22 16.26 22.73
CA ILE A 146 3.36 15.12 23.08
C ILE A 146 4.22 13.90 23.38
N ASP A 147 3.87 13.18 24.44
CA ASP A 147 4.40 11.85 24.73
C ASP A 147 3.49 10.82 24.09
N VAL A 148 4.03 10.06 23.15
CA VAL A 148 3.32 8.99 22.40
C VAL A 148 3.83 7.66 22.91
N THR A 149 2.99 6.92 23.64
CA THR A 149 3.31 5.57 24.10
C THR A 149 2.84 4.55 23.09
N MET A 150 3.75 3.71 22.62
CA MET A 150 3.51 2.68 21.63
C MET A 150 3.09 1.36 22.27
N ALA A 151 2.56 0.43 21.46
CA ALA A 151 2.10 -0.88 21.93
C ALA A 151 3.24 -1.76 22.52
N ASP A 152 4.49 -1.53 22.11
CA ASP A 152 5.69 -2.18 22.69
C ASP A 152 6.12 -1.59 24.05
N GLY A 153 5.41 -0.57 24.54
CA GLY A 153 5.67 0.11 25.79
C GLY A 153 6.68 1.26 25.72
N LYS A 154 7.28 1.51 24.58
CA LYS A 154 8.17 2.68 24.39
C LYS A 154 7.36 3.95 24.34
N THR A 155 7.90 5.02 24.91
CA THR A 155 7.34 6.37 24.84
C THR A 155 8.29 7.27 24.07
N HIS A 156 7.74 7.97 23.08
CA HIS A 156 8.44 8.94 22.24
C HIS A 156 7.93 10.34 22.56
N ASN A 157 8.86 11.23 22.87
CA ASN A 157 8.57 12.65 23.00
C ASN A 157 8.65 13.31 21.62
N VAL A 158 7.56 13.92 21.17
CA VAL A 158 7.41 14.51 19.84
C VAL A 158 7.14 16.00 20.00
N GLU A 159 8.10 16.84 19.61
CA GLU A 159 7.96 18.30 19.61
C GLU A 159 6.90 18.74 18.61
N ILE A 160 5.99 19.61 19.04
CA ILE A 160 4.94 20.18 18.19
C ILE A 160 5.31 21.61 17.82
N ASP A 161 4.93 22.02 16.61
CA ASP A 161 5.13 23.40 16.15
C ASP A 161 4.45 24.40 17.10
N GLN A 162 5.16 25.48 17.46
CA GLN A 162 4.70 26.48 18.43
C GLN A 162 3.39 27.16 17.99
N ASP A 163 3.25 27.48 16.72
CA ASP A 163 2.04 28.13 16.21
C ASP A 163 0.83 27.18 16.33
N MET A 164 1.06 25.88 16.16
CA MET A 164 0.04 24.86 16.35
C MET A 164 -0.30 24.68 17.83
N LEU A 165 0.69 24.67 18.72
CA LEU A 165 0.50 24.56 20.15
C LEU A 165 -0.33 25.72 20.68
N GLU A 166 -0.04 26.96 20.29
CA GLU A 166 -0.82 28.15 20.73
C GLU A 166 -2.30 28.05 20.34
N GLN A 167 -2.59 27.52 19.14
CA GLN A 167 -3.97 27.34 18.70
C GLN A 167 -4.71 26.30 19.53
N ILE A 168 -4.02 25.24 19.96
CA ILE A 168 -4.61 24.11 20.68
C ILE A 168 -4.71 24.39 22.16
N HIS A 169 -3.69 24.97 22.80
CA HIS A 169 -3.69 25.33 24.21
C HIS A 169 -4.81 26.32 24.57
N LYS A 170 -5.15 27.23 23.65
CA LYS A 170 -6.31 28.13 23.82
C LYS A 170 -7.65 27.35 23.90
N ARG A 171 -7.67 26.08 23.52
CA ARG A 171 -8.89 25.25 23.49
C ARG A 171 -8.96 24.20 24.60
N GLY A 172 -7.86 23.97 25.33
CA GLY A 172 -7.82 23.17 26.57
C GLY A 172 -8.15 21.68 26.42
N LYS A 173 -7.99 21.09 25.21
CA LYS A 173 -8.31 19.69 25.01
C LYS A 173 -7.07 18.80 25.08
N ALA A 174 -7.23 17.62 25.73
CA ALA A 174 -6.22 16.57 25.73
C ALA A 174 -6.02 16.00 24.32
N PRO A 175 -4.79 15.59 23.95
CA PRO A 175 -4.54 14.86 22.73
C PRO A 175 -5.17 13.46 22.83
N THR A 176 -5.54 12.91 21.70
CA THR A 176 -6.09 11.55 21.57
C THR A 176 -5.63 10.96 20.25
N TYR A 177 -5.85 9.68 20.03
CA TYR A 177 -5.52 9.01 18.78
C TYR A 177 -6.76 8.38 18.16
N SER A 178 -6.73 8.25 16.83
CA SER A 178 -7.79 7.62 16.05
C SER A 178 -7.64 6.08 16.03
N GLY A 179 -8.67 5.38 15.57
CA GLY A 179 -8.50 4.06 14.96
C GLY A 179 -7.63 4.15 13.70
N LEU A 180 -7.50 3.06 12.94
CA LEU A 180 -6.77 3.10 11.68
C LEU A 180 -7.45 4.07 10.71
N THR A 181 -6.71 5.04 10.23
CA THR A 181 -7.18 5.99 9.21
C THR A 181 -6.90 5.50 7.81
N SER A 182 -5.83 4.71 7.64
CA SER A 182 -5.54 4.00 6.40
C SER A 182 -4.84 2.66 6.67
N LEU A 183 -5.02 1.73 5.74
CA LEU A 183 -4.25 0.51 5.61
C LEU A 183 -3.91 0.38 4.13
N ILE A 184 -2.63 0.41 3.81
CA ILE A 184 -2.11 0.32 2.45
C ILE A 184 -1.42 -1.03 2.33
N VAL A 185 -1.65 -1.68 1.21
CA VAL A 185 -1.02 -2.95 0.84
C VAL A 185 0.06 -2.65 -0.18
N HIS A 186 1.27 -3.08 0.08
CA HIS A 186 2.37 -2.84 -0.83
C HIS A 186 3.56 -3.74 -0.52
N ASP A 187 4.27 -4.17 -1.57
CA ASP A 187 5.58 -4.82 -1.43
C ASP A 187 6.62 -3.73 -1.12
N LEU A 188 6.89 -3.53 0.19
CA LEU A 188 7.72 -2.42 0.69
C LEU A 188 9.23 -2.74 0.68
N ASP A 189 9.60 -4.00 0.57
CA ASP A 189 10.99 -4.43 0.55
C ASP A 189 11.42 -5.07 -0.78
N GLY A 190 10.49 -5.28 -1.71
CA GLY A 190 10.76 -5.80 -3.05
C GLY A 190 10.92 -7.32 -3.09
N ASP A 191 10.47 -8.06 -2.06
CA ASP A 191 10.56 -9.53 -1.99
C ASP A 191 9.45 -10.25 -2.77
N GLY A 192 8.52 -9.50 -3.36
CA GLY A 192 7.39 -10.01 -4.13
C GLY A 192 6.19 -10.41 -3.27
N LYS A 193 6.19 -10.07 -1.98
CA LYS A 193 5.06 -10.21 -1.07
C LYS A 193 4.63 -8.84 -0.56
N ASP A 194 3.36 -8.71 -0.28
CA ASP A 194 2.83 -7.47 0.24
C ASP A 194 2.97 -7.40 1.76
N GLU A 195 3.45 -6.26 2.25
CA GLU A 195 3.29 -5.81 3.62
C GLU A 195 2.03 -4.98 3.77
N LEU A 196 1.56 -4.84 5.02
CA LEU A 196 0.53 -3.87 5.36
C LEU A 196 1.18 -2.64 5.99
N PHE A 197 0.80 -1.45 5.53
CA PHE A 197 1.18 -0.19 6.15
C PHE A 197 -0.06 0.50 6.72
N SER A 198 -0.17 0.49 8.06
CA SER A 198 -1.28 1.13 8.77
C SER A 198 -0.93 2.56 9.17
N THR A 199 -1.92 3.44 9.24
CA THR A 199 -1.77 4.81 9.75
C THR A 199 -2.83 5.09 10.81
N GLN A 200 -2.40 5.68 11.94
CA GLN A 200 -3.24 6.27 12.96
C GLN A 200 -2.92 7.76 13.09
N SER A 201 -3.92 8.59 13.30
CA SER A 201 -3.70 10.02 13.52
C SER A 201 -3.76 10.38 15.01
N ILE A 202 -2.83 11.17 15.46
CA ILE A 202 -2.86 11.83 16.76
C ILE A 202 -3.52 13.19 16.57
N VAL A 203 -4.54 13.47 17.35
CA VAL A 203 -5.39 14.63 17.16
C VAL A 203 -5.62 15.36 18.49
N ALA A 204 -5.64 16.68 18.47
CA ALA A 204 -6.14 17.49 19.57
C ALA A 204 -7.21 18.45 19.04
N ASP A 205 -8.38 18.45 19.68
CA ASP A 205 -9.58 19.15 19.22
C ASP A 205 -9.98 18.70 17.79
N LYS A 206 -9.67 19.51 16.80
CA LYS A 206 -9.95 19.24 15.38
C LYS A 206 -8.68 19.24 14.53
N THR A 207 -7.53 19.30 15.16
CA THR A 207 -6.24 19.42 14.50
C THR A 207 -5.50 18.10 14.56
N ILE A 208 -5.01 17.61 13.43
CA ILE A 208 -4.07 16.50 13.40
C ILE A 208 -2.71 17.04 13.81
N LEU A 209 -2.10 16.42 14.81
CA LEU A 209 -0.76 16.77 15.32
C LEU A 209 0.31 15.96 14.63
N ALA A 210 0.06 14.66 14.50
CA ALA A 210 0.97 13.72 13.89
C ALA A 210 0.21 12.51 13.33
N ASP A 211 0.83 11.81 12.40
CA ASP A 211 0.43 10.50 11.94
C ASP A 211 1.45 9.46 12.40
N VAL A 212 0.98 8.35 12.90
CA VAL A 212 1.80 7.19 13.27
C VAL A 212 1.57 6.11 12.23
N GLY A 213 2.60 5.82 11.46
CA GLY A 213 2.62 4.75 10.47
C GLY A 213 3.29 3.50 11.02
N ALA A 214 2.77 2.32 10.71
CA ALA A 214 3.38 1.05 11.09
C ALA A 214 3.38 0.05 9.93
N VAL A 215 4.53 -0.60 9.73
CA VAL A 215 4.68 -1.71 8.78
C VAL A 215 4.40 -3.02 9.51
N TRP A 216 3.55 -3.85 8.94
CA TRP A 216 3.18 -5.16 9.43
C TRP A 216 3.61 -6.23 8.45
N LYS A 217 4.36 -7.21 8.94
CA LYS A 217 4.77 -8.38 8.17
C LYS A 217 4.04 -9.62 8.66
N LEU A 218 3.61 -10.46 7.72
CA LEU A 218 3.08 -11.77 8.04
C LEU A 218 4.25 -12.72 8.33
N GLN A 219 4.26 -13.30 9.53
CA GLN A 219 5.26 -14.28 9.94
C GLN A 219 4.58 -15.58 10.33
N GLU A 220 5.21 -16.70 10.02
CA GLU A 220 4.78 -18.00 10.52
C GLU A 220 5.45 -18.26 11.87
N LEU A 221 4.63 -18.34 12.91
CA LEU A 221 5.05 -18.67 14.27
C LEU A 221 4.35 -19.96 14.70
N ASP A 222 5.12 -20.99 15.03
CA ASP A 222 4.61 -22.30 15.47
C ASP A 222 3.55 -22.92 14.52
N GLY A 223 3.76 -22.79 13.20
CA GLY A 223 2.85 -23.29 12.17
C GLY A 223 1.55 -22.49 12.03
N ARG A 224 1.51 -21.27 12.57
CA ARG A 224 0.39 -20.33 12.43
C ARG A 224 0.87 -19.00 11.89
N ASP A 225 0.09 -18.46 10.96
CA ASP A 225 0.31 -17.11 10.48
C ASP A 225 0.00 -16.09 11.57
N SER A 226 0.92 -15.17 11.79
CA SER A 226 0.82 -14.09 12.79
C SER A 226 1.33 -12.79 12.20
N TRP A 227 0.61 -11.71 12.45
CA TRP A 227 1.04 -10.37 12.07
C TRP A 227 1.98 -9.80 13.13
N LYS A 228 3.10 -9.27 12.69
CA LYS A 228 4.07 -8.63 13.56
C LYS A 228 4.40 -7.23 13.05
N THR A 229 4.44 -6.27 13.96
CA THR A 229 4.93 -4.93 13.64
C THR A 229 6.42 -5.01 13.37
N GLY A 230 6.83 -4.75 12.14
CA GLY A 230 8.23 -4.64 11.76
C GLY A 230 8.80 -3.30 12.22
N ARG A 231 8.09 -2.21 11.91
CA ARG A 231 8.50 -0.83 12.18
C ARG A 231 7.30 0.07 12.41
N TYR A 232 7.54 1.17 13.12
CA TYR A 232 6.63 2.30 13.14
C TYR A 232 7.39 3.62 12.99
N THR A 233 6.70 4.64 12.54
CA THR A 233 7.23 5.99 12.35
C THR A 233 6.19 7.01 12.80
N ILE A 234 6.65 8.08 13.44
CA ILE A 234 5.79 9.21 13.84
C ILE A 234 6.16 10.39 12.94
N MET A 235 5.17 10.94 12.26
CA MET A 235 5.33 12.02 11.30
C MET A 235 4.45 13.19 11.71
N LEU A 236 5.04 14.38 11.90
CA LEU A 236 4.28 15.59 12.18
C LEU A 236 3.40 15.99 11.01
N ALA A 237 2.17 16.40 11.30
CA ALA A 237 1.22 16.86 10.30
C ALA A 237 1.55 18.28 9.78
N SER A 238 2.24 19.11 10.58
CA SER A 238 2.75 20.39 10.13
C SER A 238 3.93 20.16 9.20
N GLY A 239 3.90 20.63 7.96
CA GLY A 239 5.00 20.57 7.00
C GLY A 239 6.30 21.30 7.41
N GLY A 240 6.45 21.66 8.68
CA GLY A 240 7.66 22.10 9.36
C GLY A 240 8.51 20.90 9.75
N LYS A 241 9.64 21.09 10.34
CA LYS A 241 10.66 20.11 10.74
C LYS A 241 10.07 18.71 11.05
N ASN A 242 10.21 17.80 10.12
CA ASN A 242 9.73 16.44 10.28
C ASN A 242 10.54 15.72 11.36
N ASN A 243 10.01 15.63 12.56
CA ASN A 243 10.52 14.72 13.58
C ASN A 243 10.01 13.31 13.24
N THR A 244 10.62 12.67 12.26
CA THR A 244 10.30 11.28 11.94
C THR A 244 11.13 10.41 12.86
N ILE A 245 10.47 9.72 13.77
CA ILE A 245 11.06 8.67 14.57
C ILE A 245 10.80 7.37 13.78
N ASN A 246 11.86 6.74 13.33
CA ASN A 246 11.81 5.41 12.74
C ASN A 246 12.35 4.42 13.78
N ASP A 247 11.47 3.72 14.47
CA ASP A 247 11.81 2.70 15.46
C ASP A 247 11.16 1.36 15.08
N GLY A 248 11.79 0.25 15.42
CA GLY A 248 11.26 -1.08 15.12
C GLY A 248 12.27 -2.19 15.30
N VAL A 249 11.81 -3.41 15.07
CA VAL A 249 12.58 -4.65 15.29
C VAL A 249 13.67 -4.84 14.21
N ASP A 250 13.45 -4.32 13.01
CA ASP A 250 14.39 -4.46 11.89
C ASP A 250 15.46 -3.37 11.95
N ALA A 251 16.72 -3.80 11.92
CA ALA A 251 17.89 -2.93 12.11
C ALA A 251 18.34 -2.16 10.87
N GLU A 252 17.51 -2.05 9.82
CA GLU A 252 17.88 -1.32 8.62
C GLU A 252 17.95 0.20 8.89
N GLU A 253 18.87 0.87 8.22
CA GLU A 253 19.11 2.31 8.38
C GLU A 253 17.96 3.17 7.84
N TYR A 254 17.17 2.64 6.91
CA TYR A 254 16.03 3.32 6.31
C TYR A 254 14.90 2.36 5.93
N CYS A 255 13.72 2.90 5.67
CA CYS A 255 12.61 2.18 5.05
C CYS A 255 11.85 3.06 4.06
N VAL A 256 11.20 2.42 3.09
CA VAL A 256 10.28 3.06 2.15
C VAL A 256 8.87 2.97 2.72
N LEU A 257 8.14 4.08 2.67
CA LEU A 257 6.78 4.20 3.17
C LEU A 257 5.87 4.74 2.07
N PRO A 258 4.66 4.21 1.91
CA PRO A 258 3.71 4.69 0.93
C PRO A 258 2.97 5.93 1.47
N ARG A 259 2.78 6.93 0.61
CA ARG A 259 1.89 8.05 0.83
C ARG A 259 0.75 8.00 -0.16
N LYS A 260 -0.49 7.97 0.36
CA LYS A 260 -1.70 7.86 -0.47
C LYS A 260 -2.47 9.17 -0.48
N ILE A 261 -2.83 9.62 -1.69
CA ILE A 261 -3.74 10.75 -1.93
C ILE A 261 -4.95 10.19 -2.65
N VAL A 262 -6.13 10.49 -2.14
CA VAL A 262 -7.40 10.08 -2.76
C VAL A 262 -8.21 11.33 -3.11
N VAL A 263 -8.61 11.43 -4.36
CA VAL A 263 -9.52 12.48 -4.85
C VAL A 263 -10.71 11.82 -5.57
N PRO A 264 -11.83 12.52 -5.75
CA PRO A 264 -12.92 12.00 -6.56
C PRO A 264 -12.44 11.61 -7.95
N GLY A 265 -12.51 10.32 -8.29
CA GLY A 265 -12.15 9.78 -9.61
C GLY A 265 -10.70 9.29 -9.76
N GLY A 266 -9.91 9.22 -8.69
CA GLY A 266 -8.57 8.66 -8.75
C GLY A 266 -7.85 8.55 -7.41
N GLU A 267 -6.75 7.80 -7.42
CA GLU A 267 -5.83 7.71 -6.29
C GLU A 267 -4.37 7.81 -6.75
N ALA A 268 -3.53 8.33 -5.88
CA ALA A 268 -2.09 8.37 -6.07
C ALA A 268 -1.40 7.80 -4.84
N THR A 269 -0.51 6.83 -5.05
CA THR A 269 0.38 6.32 -4.03
C THR A 269 1.82 6.57 -4.47
N TYR A 270 2.60 7.27 -3.64
CA TYR A 270 3.98 7.64 -3.94
C TYR A 270 4.91 7.34 -2.76
N PRO A 271 6.21 7.09 -3.02
CA PRO A 271 7.15 6.70 -1.98
C PRO A 271 7.65 7.91 -1.18
N VAL A 272 7.84 7.71 0.12
CA VAL A 272 8.70 8.50 0.98
C VAL A 272 9.67 7.60 1.73
N VAL A 273 10.81 8.12 2.15
CA VAL A 273 11.83 7.36 2.87
C VAL A 273 11.94 7.89 4.29
N ALA A 274 12.00 7.00 5.26
CA ALA A 274 12.29 7.32 6.65
C ALA A 274 13.63 6.71 7.07
N TYR A 275 14.56 7.54 7.51
CA TYR A 275 15.86 7.11 8.06
C TYR A 275 15.78 7.00 9.58
N LYS A 276 16.46 6.01 10.14
CA LYS A 276 16.46 5.77 11.58
C LYS A 276 17.13 6.91 12.37
N ASN A 277 18.29 7.38 11.91
CA ASN A 277 19.12 8.31 12.66
C ASN A 277 19.66 9.49 11.82
N ASN A 278 19.15 9.69 10.58
CA ASN A 278 19.68 10.74 9.70
C ASN A 278 18.57 11.56 9.06
N LEU A 279 18.04 12.51 9.82
CA LEU A 279 16.95 13.38 9.38
C LEU A 279 17.36 14.29 8.20
N THR A 280 18.62 14.74 8.15
CA THR A 280 19.12 15.57 7.05
C THR A 280 19.05 14.80 5.74
N LEU A 281 19.63 13.59 5.71
CA LEU A 281 19.62 12.73 4.54
C LEU A 281 18.19 12.31 4.15
N GLN A 282 17.33 12.04 5.14
CA GLN A 282 15.91 11.77 4.90
C GLN A 282 15.23 12.92 4.13
N ASN A 283 15.46 14.16 4.55
CA ASN A 283 14.86 15.33 3.91
C ASN A 283 15.41 15.53 2.49
N GLU A 284 16.71 15.30 2.28
CA GLU A 284 17.33 15.38 0.95
C GLU A 284 16.76 14.32 0.00
N VAL A 285 16.68 13.05 0.45
CA VAL A 285 16.10 11.96 -0.34
C VAL A 285 14.63 12.20 -0.63
N ASN A 286 13.84 12.62 0.35
CA ASN A 286 12.41 12.89 0.14
C ASN A 286 12.17 14.10 -0.77
N ALA A 287 13.02 15.14 -0.72
CA ALA A 287 12.96 16.26 -1.65
C ALA A 287 13.26 15.80 -3.10
N LEU A 288 14.25 14.91 -3.26
CA LEU A 288 14.57 14.30 -4.53
C LEU A 288 13.40 13.44 -5.06
N LEU A 289 12.86 12.54 -4.24
CA LEU A 289 11.72 11.71 -4.62
C LEU A 289 10.50 12.55 -5.00
N MET A 290 10.23 13.62 -4.25
CA MET A 290 9.14 14.53 -4.58
C MET A 290 9.37 15.23 -5.93
N LYS A 291 10.60 15.63 -6.23
CA LYS A 291 10.96 16.22 -7.53
C LYS A 291 10.69 15.26 -8.69
N GLU A 292 11.04 13.98 -8.53
CA GLU A 292 10.80 12.95 -9.55
C GLU A 292 9.30 12.56 -9.64
N THR A 293 8.57 12.62 -8.54
CA THR A 293 7.13 12.29 -8.48
C THR A 293 6.23 13.44 -8.91
N ALA A 294 6.63 14.69 -8.73
CA ALA A 294 5.80 15.86 -8.98
C ALA A 294 5.16 15.91 -10.39
N PRO A 295 5.87 15.59 -11.49
CA PRO A 295 5.26 15.58 -12.82
C PRO A 295 4.15 14.55 -12.98
N LEU A 296 4.21 13.43 -12.23
CA LEU A 296 3.19 12.38 -12.22
C LEU A 296 1.97 12.84 -11.41
N LEU A 297 2.21 13.46 -10.25
CA LEU A 297 1.14 14.05 -9.42
C LEU A 297 0.40 15.19 -10.13
N GLU A 298 1.09 15.99 -10.96
CA GLU A 298 0.41 16.99 -11.79
C GLU A 298 -0.60 16.36 -12.74
N LYS A 299 -0.26 15.25 -13.42
CA LYS A 299 -1.19 14.50 -14.27
C LYS A 299 -2.34 13.91 -13.45
N PHE A 300 -2.04 13.40 -12.26
CA PHE A 300 -3.06 12.90 -11.35
C PHE A 300 -4.07 13.97 -10.95
N TYR A 301 -3.62 15.15 -10.51
CA TYR A 301 -4.52 16.25 -10.13
C TYR A 301 -5.35 16.79 -11.30
N ARG A 302 -4.88 16.63 -12.54
CA ARG A 302 -5.67 16.92 -13.74
C ARG A 302 -6.63 15.79 -14.12
N GLY A 303 -6.64 14.67 -13.38
CA GLY A 303 -7.47 13.51 -13.66
C GLY A 303 -7.01 12.69 -14.88
N GLU A 304 -5.79 12.90 -15.37
CA GLU A 304 -5.24 12.25 -16.57
C GLU A 304 -4.65 10.86 -16.24
N ALA A 305 -4.16 10.66 -15.02
CA ALA A 305 -3.51 9.41 -14.61
C ALA A 305 -3.71 9.15 -13.12
N ASP A 306 -3.71 7.89 -12.73
CA ASP A 306 -3.42 7.45 -11.37
C ASP A 306 -1.90 7.30 -11.18
N VAL A 307 -1.41 7.31 -9.94
CA VAL A 307 0.00 7.17 -9.63
C VAL A 307 0.21 6.03 -8.65
N ALA A 308 1.18 5.18 -8.95
CA ALA A 308 1.62 4.10 -8.09
C ALA A 308 3.16 4.03 -8.09
N PHE A 309 3.73 3.19 -7.25
CA PHE A 309 5.15 2.86 -7.31
C PHE A 309 5.38 1.41 -6.94
N ASN A 310 6.52 0.86 -7.37
CA ASN A 310 7.04 -0.42 -6.92
C ASN A 310 8.43 -0.22 -6.36
N VAL A 311 8.78 -1.00 -5.34
CA VAL A 311 10.15 -1.09 -4.84
C VAL A 311 10.83 -2.23 -5.58
N ALA A 312 11.83 -1.91 -6.39
CA ALA A 312 12.57 -2.92 -7.13
C ALA A 312 13.73 -3.50 -6.30
N VAL A 313 14.40 -2.65 -5.53
CA VAL A 313 15.50 -3.04 -4.63
C VAL A 313 15.57 -2.10 -3.44
N THR A 314 15.72 -2.67 -2.24
CA THR A 314 16.21 -1.99 -1.05
C THR A 314 17.48 -2.67 -0.56
N SER A 315 18.53 -1.90 -0.33
CA SER A 315 19.78 -2.38 0.25
C SER A 315 20.45 -1.28 1.06
N PRO A 316 21.48 -1.59 1.85
CA PRO A 316 22.20 -0.56 2.62
C PRO A 316 22.79 0.58 1.78
N SER A 317 22.98 0.39 0.48
CA SER A 317 23.60 1.39 -0.40
C SER A 317 22.76 1.80 -1.60
N LEU A 318 21.67 1.06 -1.93
CA LEU A 318 20.86 1.31 -3.11
C LEU A 318 19.37 1.22 -2.79
N LEU A 319 18.63 2.26 -3.15
CA LEU A 319 17.19 2.22 -3.31
C LEU A 319 16.84 2.35 -4.80
N SER A 320 16.13 1.39 -5.34
CA SER A 320 15.61 1.39 -6.71
C SER A 320 14.10 1.35 -6.68
N LEU A 321 13.46 2.37 -7.24
CA LEU A 321 12.02 2.54 -7.29
C LEU A 321 11.56 2.66 -8.74
N GLN A 322 10.39 2.12 -9.02
CA GLN A 322 9.67 2.30 -10.26
C GLN A 322 8.41 3.11 -9.99
N LEU A 323 8.36 4.35 -10.42
CA LEU A 323 7.18 5.21 -10.38
C LEU A 323 6.31 4.91 -11.60
N ILE A 324 5.01 4.75 -11.39
CA ILE A 324 4.06 4.31 -12.41
C ILE A 324 2.96 5.36 -12.54
N SER A 325 2.63 5.77 -13.76
CA SER A 325 1.48 6.64 -13.97
C SER A 325 0.67 6.19 -15.18
N GLY A 326 -0.65 6.24 -15.07
CA GLY A 326 -1.56 5.89 -16.17
C GLY A 326 -2.94 5.50 -15.70
N LYS A 327 -3.86 5.29 -16.66
CA LYS A 327 -5.20 4.69 -16.45
C LYS A 327 -5.41 3.50 -17.37
N SER A 328 -5.29 3.70 -18.69
CA SER A 328 -5.43 2.65 -19.70
C SER A 328 -4.10 2.18 -20.28
N SER A 329 -3.07 3.00 -20.19
CA SER A 329 -1.69 2.68 -20.52
C SER A 329 -0.79 3.22 -19.41
N PHE A 330 0.21 2.44 -19.01
CA PHE A 330 1.11 2.80 -17.93
C PHE A 330 2.45 3.27 -18.50
N VAL A 331 3.00 4.30 -17.87
CA VAL A 331 4.36 4.80 -18.13
C VAL A 331 5.16 4.59 -16.85
N HIS A 332 6.32 3.98 -17.00
CA HIS A 332 7.25 3.76 -15.90
C HIS A 332 8.35 4.83 -15.92
N HIS A 333 8.72 5.29 -14.73
CA HIS A 333 9.86 6.16 -14.50
C HIS A 333 10.67 5.61 -13.35
N ASN A 334 11.91 5.22 -13.61
CA ASN A 334 12.74 4.53 -12.65
C ASN A 334 13.67 5.51 -11.93
N VAL A 335 13.71 5.42 -10.60
CA VAL A 335 14.52 6.29 -9.74
C VAL A 335 15.47 5.43 -8.92
N HIS A 336 16.76 5.72 -9.01
CA HIS A 336 17.81 5.00 -8.30
C HIS A 336 18.56 5.98 -7.41
N ILE A 337 18.68 5.67 -6.13
CA ILE A 337 19.26 6.54 -5.13
C ILE A 337 20.35 5.80 -4.37
N ASP A 338 21.52 6.41 -4.29
CA ASP A 338 22.54 6.04 -3.30
C ASP A 338 22.04 6.53 -1.93
N VAL A 339 21.61 5.61 -1.10
CA VAL A 339 20.97 5.94 0.20
C VAL A 339 21.97 6.39 1.25
N GLU A 340 23.27 6.21 1.03
CA GLU A 340 24.30 6.75 1.92
C GLU A 340 24.58 8.24 1.64
N THR A 341 24.40 8.67 0.40
CA THR A 341 24.71 10.05 -0.04
C THR A 341 23.50 10.87 -0.46
N GLY A 342 22.33 10.27 -0.60
CA GLY A 342 21.09 10.91 -1.05
C GLY A 342 21.08 11.32 -2.53
N LYS A 343 22.01 10.81 -3.34
CA LYS A 343 22.16 11.21 -4.75
C LYS A 343 21.52 10.24 -5.71
N LEU A 344 20.99 10.79 -6.82
CA LEU A 344 20.57 9.97 -7.96
C LEU A 344 21.76 9.22 -8.56
N ILE A 345 21.53 7.94 -8.83
CA ILE A 345 22.45 7.07 -9.57
C ILE A 345 21.99 7.03 -11.02
N LYS A 346 22.88 7.36 -11.92
CA LYS A 346 22.66 7.23 -13.36
C LYS A 346 23.28 5.94 -13.87
N ILE A 347 22.82 5.49 -15.04
CA ILE A 347 23.35 4.25 -15.63
C ILE A 347 24.86 4.37 -15.88
N GLU A 348 25.37 5.56 -16.21
CA GLU A 348 26.79 5.84 -16.43
C GLU A 348 27.62 5.74 -15.14
N ASP A 349 27.00 5.82 -13.97
CA ASP A 349 27.68 5.62 -12.69
C ASP A 349 27.91 4.12 -12.43
N ILE A 350 27.04 3.25 -12.96
CA ILE A 350 27.10 1.80 -12.83
C ILE A 350 27.92 1.16 -13.95
N LEU A 351 27.64 1.51 -15.21
CA LEU A 351 28.26 0.91 -16.38
C LEU A 351 29.25 1.88 -17.07
N ASP A 352 30.33 1.34 -17.60
CA ASP A 352 31.28 2.11 -18.43
C ASP A 352 30.74 2.27 -19.86
N THR A 353 29.84 3.21 -20.03
CA THR A 353 29.16 3.51 -21.31
C THR A 353 30.08 4.08 -22.37
N LYS A 354 31.38 4.36 -22.05
CA LYS A 354 32.38 4.81 -23.01
C LYS A 354 32.96 3.65 -23.81
N GLN A 355 32.82 2.42 -23.35
CA GLN A 355 33.35 1.24 -24.02
C GLN A 355 32.39 0.75 -25.10
N LYS A 356 32.76 0.88 -26.36
CA LYS A 356 31.95 0.43 -27.51
C LYS A 356 31.63 -1.08 -27.47
N ASP A 357 32.44 -1.87 -26.82
CA ASP A 357 32.23 -3.32 -26.70
C ASP A 357 31.05 -3.65 -25.76
N LEU A 358 30.66 -2.74 -24.82
CA LEU A 358 29.45 -2.88 -24.03
C LEU A 358 28.23 -2.97 -24.95
N PHE A 359 28.09 -2.03 -25.88
CA PHE A 359 26.91 -2.00 -26.78
C PHE A 359 26.84 -3.21 -27.71
N LYS A 360 28.00 -3.67 -28.20
CA LYS A 360 28.07 -4.92 -28.99
C LYS A 360 27.63 -6.12 -28.16
N LEU A 361 28.09 -6.21 -26.91
CA LEU A 361 27.70 -7.28 -26.00
C LEU A 361 26.19 -7.23 -25.69
N LEU A 362 25.65 -6.06 -25.38
CA LEU A 362 24.22 -5.90 -25.12
C LEU A 362 23.38 -6.33 -26.34
N ASN A 363 23.73 -5.90 -27.55
CA ASN A 363 23.05 -6.34 -28.77
C ASN A 363 23.18 -7.85 -29.01
N LEU A 364 24.33 -8.45 -28.70
CA LEU A 364 24.54 -9.90 -28.82
C LEU A 364 23.66 -10.69 -27.83
N LEU A 365 23.51 -10.21 -26.60
CA LEU A 365 22.76 -10.86 -25.53
C LEU A 365 21.26 -10.52 -25.58
N ASN A 366 20.89 -9.52 -26.39
CA ASN A 366 19.52 -9.03 -26.43
C ASN A 366 18.59 -10.03 -27.14
N ASN A 367 17.60 -10.52 -26.41
CA ASN A 367 16.56 -11.40 -26.94
C ASN A 367 15.34 -10.61 -27.50
N ASN A 368 15.26 -9.30 -27.20
CA ASN A 368 14.16 -8.43 -27.66
C ASN A 368 14.60 -7.65 -28.90
N LYS A 369 14.11 -8.05 -30.07
CA LYS A 369 14.46 -7.42 -31.34
C LYS A 369 13.94 -5.99 -31.51
N ASN A 370 13.04 -5.56 -30.65
CA ASN A 370 12.50 -4.21 -30.70
C ASN A 370 13.39 -3.17 -29.99
N LEU A 371 14.39 -3.62 -29.22
CA LEU A 371 15.38 -2.76 -28.58
C LEU A 371 16.71 -2.86 -29.30
N ASP A 372 17.30 -1.72 -29.65
CA ASP A 372 18.60 -1.61 -30.30
C ASP A 372 19.56 -0.76 -29.43
N PHE A 373 20.65 -1.35 -29.00
CA PHE A 373 21.66 -0.70 -28.19
C PHE A 373 22.78 -0.05 -29.01
N SER A 374 22.70 -0.03 -30.34
CA SER A 374 23.75 0.53 -31.21
C SER A 374 23.92 2.04 -31.06
N GLU A 375 22.83 2.76 -30.73
CA GLU A 375 22.84 4.22 -30.60
C GLU A 375 23.01 4.69 -29.14
N GLY A 376 22.98 3.77 -28.15
CA GLY A 376 23.11 4.09 -26.74
C GLY A 376 22.29 3.20 -25.83
N LEU A 377 22.21 3.58 -24.56
CA LEU A 377 21.35 2.90 -23.59
C LEU A 377 19.99 3.61 -23.49
N PRO A 378 18.88 2.87 -23.33
CA PRO A 378 17.61 3.44 -22.95
C PRO A 378 17.74 4.28 -21.67
N LYS A 379 16.95 5.34 -21.57
CA LYS A 379 16.96 6.23 -20.38
C LYS A 379 16.41 5.54 -19.15
N GLU A 380 15.40 4.69 -19.35
CA GLU A 380 14.75 3.97 -18.27
C GLU A 380 15.42 2.61 -18.08
N TRP A 381 15.78 2.33 -16.85
CA TRP A 381 16.42 1.08 -16.44
C TRP A 381 16.12 0.79 -14.98
N TYR A 382 16.25 -0.46 -14.56
CA TYR A 382 16.23 -0.84 -13.16
C TYR A 382 17.06 -2.10 -12.90
N ILE A 383 17.43 -2.32 -11.64
CA ILE A 383 18.07 -3.54 -11.19
C ILE A 383 17.03 -4.34 -10.41
N LYS A 384 16.96 -5.64 -10.70
CA LYS A 384 16.18 -6.59 -9.91
C LYS A 384 16.97 -7.90 -9.85
N GLU A 385 17.14 -8.43 -8.63
CA GLU A 385 17.97 -9.61 -8.39
C GLU A 385 19.41 -9.41 -8.94
N ASP A 386 19.88 -10.32 -9.78
CA ASP A 386 21.19 -10.29 -10.43
C ASP A 386 21.17 -9.72 -11.86
N LYS A 387 20.12 -8.99 -12.22
CA LYS A 387 19.90 -8.47 -13.58
C LYS A 387 19.73 -6.97 -13.60
N ILE A 388 20.18 -6.37 -14.68
CA ILE A 388 19.83 -5.02 -15.08
C ILE A 388 18.85 -5.09 -16.25
N PHE A 389 17.78 -4.31 -16.18
CA PHE A 389 16.74 -4.23 -17.18
C PHE A 389 16.73 -2.85 -17.81
N PHE A 390 16.61 -2.81 -19.13
CA PHE A 390 16.43 -1.59 -19.90
C PHE A 390 15.02 -1.58 -20.49
N LEU A 391 14.37 -0.41 -20.42
CA LEU A 391 13.00 -0.21 -20.88
C LEU A 391 12.96 0.93 -21.91
N GLU A 392 12.18 0.73 -22.95
CA GLU A 392 11.91 1.77 -23.94
C GLU A 392 10.47 1.68 -24.41
N ASN A 393 9.85 2.81 -24.64
CA ASN A 393 8.51 2.86 -25.24
C ASN A 393 8.62 2.87 -26.76
N VAL A 394 8.34 1.73 -27.37
CA VAL A 394 8.36 1.54 -28.81
C VAL A 394 6.92 1.50 -29.34
N CYS A 395 6.53 2.52 -30.09
CA CYS A 395 5.17 2.61 -30.69
C CYS A 395 4.02 2.46 -29.67
N GLY A 396 4.19 3.01 -28.46
CA GLY A 396 3.15 2.97 -27.42
C GLY A 396 3.10 1.66 -26.62
N LYS A 397 4.08 0.78 -26.81
CA LYS A 397 4.29 -0.41 -26.00
C LYS A 397 5.63 -0.33 -25.28
N GLU A 398 5.63 -0.71 -24.01
CA GLU A 398 6.86 -0.83 -23.27
C GLU A 398 7.57 -2.13 -23.66
N GLU A 399 8.80 -1.99 -24.14
CA GLU A 399 9.68 -3.10 -24.47
C GLU A 399 10.78 -3.19 -23.42
N VAL A 400 11.07 -4.38 -22.94
CA VAL A 400 12.00 -4.63 -21.83
C VAL A 400 13.05 -5.67 -22.25
N SER A 401 14.31 -5.40 -21.92
CA SER A 401 15.42 -6.35 -22.05
C SER A 401 16.21 -6.47 -20.76
N GLY A 402 16.40 -7.69 -20.27
CA GLY A 402 17.11 -7.99 -19.04
C GLY A 402 18.46 -8.67 -19.31
N PHE A 403 19.52 -8.22 -18.63
CA PHE A 403 20.90 -8.72 -18.76
C PHE A 403 21.46 -9.13 -17.41
N ALA A 404 21.96 -10.36 -17.28
CA ALA A 404 22.61 -10.80 -16.07
C ALA A 404 23.87 -9.95 -15.79
N LEU A 405 24.00 -9.42 -14.59
CA LEU A 405 25.11 -8.57 -14.17
C LEU A 405 26.44 -9.29 -14.29
N GLY A 406 26.47 -10.62 -14.07
CA GLY A 406 27.65 -11.46 -14.30
C GLY A 406 28.21 -11.38 -15.73
N ASN A 407 27.34 -11.22 -16.74
CA ASN A 407 27.77 -11.05 -18.13
C ASN A 407 28.39 -9.66 -18.39
N LEU A 408 28.04 -8.68 -17.57
CA LEU A 408 28.45 -7.28 -17.70
C LEU A 408 29.62 -6.91 -16.77
N HIS A 409 30.19 -7.86 -16.01
CA HIS A 409 31.14 -7.60 -14.92
C HIS A 409 32.33 -6.74 -15.35
N LYS A 410 32.81 -6.85 -16.61
CA LYS A 410 33.91 -6.05 -17.15
C LYS A 410 33.60 -4.57 -17.33
N PHE A 411 32.32 -4.24 -17.39
CA PHE A 411 31.83 -2.88 -17.63
C PHE A 411 31.28 -2.23 -16.37
N ILE A 412 31.21 -2.96 -15.26
CA ILE A 412 30.70 -2.46 -13.99
C ILE A 412 31.76 -1.60 -13.31
N LYS A 413 31.41 -0.34 -13.02
CA LYS A 413 32.28 0.62 -12.35
C LYS A 413 32.22 0.52 -10.83
N VAL A 414 31.02 0.31 -10.27
CA VAL A 414 30.77 0.36 -8.83
C VAL A 414 30.04 -0.89 -8.40
N GLN A 415 30.69 -1.72 -7.62
CA GLN A 415 30.16 -3.01 -7.18
C GLN A 415 29.19 -2.88 -5.99
N LYS A 416 29.30 -1.84 -5.15
CA LYS A 416 28.50 -1.69 -3.92
C LYS A 416 26.99 -1.66 -4.16
N TRP A 417 26.56 -1.20 -5.34
CA TRP A 417 25.14 -1.14 -5.70
C TRP A 417 24.59 -2.43 -6.34
N ILE A 418 25.45 -3.38 -6.63
CA ILE A 418 25.12 -4.57 -7.43
C ILE A 418 25.30 -5.86 -6.63
N SER A 419 26.17 -5.85 -5.61
CA SER A 419 26.43 -7.02 -4.77
C SER A 419 25.32 -7.19 -3.72
N HIS A 420 24.18 -7.72 -4.15
CA HIS A 420 23.21 -8.27 -3.20
C HIS A 420 23.61 -9.73 -2.95
N LYS A 421 24.21 -10.00 -1.80
CA LYS A 421 24.13 -11.32 -1.22
C LYS A 421 22.70 -11.49 -0.71
N SER A 422 21.91 -12.29 -1.41
CA SER A 422 20.78 -12.97 -0.80
C SER A 422 21.38 -13.91 0.25
N ASP A 423 21.35 -13.49 1.50
CA ASP A 423 21.56 -14.39 2.63
C ASP A 423 20.30 -15.17 2.91
#